data_78e08001c0882ee5af1a7ebd7fa6f49e
#
_entry.id   78e08001c0882ee5af1a7ebd7fa6f49e
#
_cell.length_a   1.000
_cell.length_b   1.000
_cell.length_c   1.000
_cell.angle_alpha   90.00
_cell.angle_beta   90.00
_cell.angle_gamma   90.00
#
_symmetry.space_group_name_H-M   'P 1'
#
loop_
_entity.id
_entity.type
_entity.pdbx_description
1 polymer ?
#
loop_
_entity_poly.entity_id
_entity_poly.type
_entity_poly.pdbx_seq_one_letter_code
_entity_poly.pdbx_strand_id
1 'polypeptide(L)'
;MTKVCKIYDVLIIGAGAAGLFLAANLRGKSVALLEKNTTPGKKILASGGGRCNVTNRRIAASNYLGDADFVANILKNLSFQDVLKFFGELKFNEQKQNQFFCESGSRTVLSVLLKKVEQSGAKIFCGMSVASVRKILAGENSEILDDSFAQDIKFDDSGGKNGTPISENFDTKKPQSGERNLSEIFEVVTENGDKFYAVKLAVASGGLSYKSLGASDIGYKIARDFGVAVAPLAPALVGFTAQKDEFWFKNLSGVCFPARIIVGYAQSGRQGSGDESDLPCKGAAKACENASGASRNENNFSAPYKDSSVSSGDQALLQTGNASPPEKAVPPTFSKSDKKIEFNKPNADFVISQEIKFDGGGKSSSRKNTVNLRQKTQRKFVGDILFTHKGISGPAVLNASLFWQKGLIAINFCPNFNIETARKSKKQLSTILPLPRRFTLEFLRAAGLGDKPYGEYKADELEKISRLFCYKFAPAGTFGFERAEVTKGGVDTDALDANCGHNGTRGLYFIGEVLNVTGMLGGYNLHFAFACAANLAKRLNARRTCLADY
;
A
#
# COMPACT_ATOMS: atom_id res chain seq x y z
N MET A 1 21.27 9.88 -44.34
CA MET A 1 21.01 8.53 -43.83
C MET A 1 19.86 8.64 -42.85
N THR A 2 18.67 8.20 -43.23
CA THR A 2 17.49 8.13 -42.33
C THR A 2 17.79 7.12 -41.24
N LYS A 3 17.79 7.59 -39.98
CA LYS A 3 18.05 6.76 -38.82
C LYS A 3 16.85 5.83 -38.62
N VAL A 4 16.95 4.58 -39.02
CA VAL A 4 15.88 3.59 -38.81
C VAL A 4 15.64 3.42 -37.32
N CYS A 5 14.49 3.85 -36.82
CA CYS A 5 14.14 3.71 -35.43
C CYS A 5 13.61 2.31 -35.14
N LYS A 6 14.18 1.63 -34.15
CA LYS A 6 13.74 0.31 -33.72
C LYS A 6 12.36 0.36 -33.08
N ILE A 7 11.43 -0.47 -33.57
CA ILE A 7 10.14 -0.71 -32.91
C ILE A 7 10.27 -1.94 -32.01
N TYR A 8 9.86 -1.80 -30.74
CA TYR A 8 9.85 -2.89 -29.77
C TYR A 8 8.49 -3.60 -29.75
N ASP A 9 8.48 -4.91 -29.53
CA ASP A 9 7.22 -5.62 -29.28
C ASP A 9 6.53 -5.11 -28.01
N VAL A 10 7.33 -4.84 -26.97
CA VAL A 10 6.86 -4.35 -25.68
C VAL A 10 7.81 -3.29 -25.13
N LEU A 11 7.27 -2.13 -24.81
CA LEU A 11 7.95 -1.09 -24.04
C LEU A 11 7.37 -1.03 -22.63
N ILE A 12 8.24 -0.97 -21.63
CA ILE A 12 7.86 -0.95 -20.22
C ILE A 12 8.35 0.36 -19.60
N ILE A 13 7.46 1.15 -19.02
CA ILE A 13 7.83 2.38 -18.29
C ILE A 13 7.97 2.05 -16.80
N GLY A 14 9.20 2.11 -16.30
CA GLY A 14 9.59 1.83 -14.92
C GLY A 14 10.25 0.47 -14.73
N ALA A 15 11.51 0.46 -14.28
CA ALA A 15 12.27 -0.73 -13.90
C ALA A 15 12.20 -0.98 -12.38
N GLY A 16 10.99 -0.94 -11.82
CA GLY A 16 10.65 -1.37 -10.46
C GLY A 16 10.28 -2.86 -10.42
N ALA A 17 9.62 -3.28 -9.33
CA ALA A 17 9.24 -4.68 -9.11
C ALA A 17 8.37 -5.25 -10.25
N ALA A 18 7.31 -4.55 -10.64
CA ALA A 18 6.41 -5.01 -11.71
C ALA A 18 7.11 -5.03 -13.08
N GLY A 19 7.82 -3.95 -13.45
CA GLY A 19 8.47 -3.85 -14.75
C GLY A 19 9.59 -4.87 -14.93
N LEU A 20 10.46 -5.05 -13.93
CA LEU A 20 11.54 -6.05 -13.98
C LEU A 20 10.98 -7.48 -14.02
N PHE A 21 9.93 -7.78 -13.23
CA PHE A 21 9.32 -9.11 -13.21
C PHE A 21 8.63 -9.41 -14.54
N LEU A 22 7.95 -8.42 -15.15
CA LEU A 22 7.36 -8.56 -16.48
C LEU A 22 8.45 -8.88 -17.51
N ALA A 23 9.49 -8.05 -17.60
CA ALA A 23 10.58 -8.23 -18.56
C ALA A 23 11.26 -9.60 -18.41
N ALA A 24 11.53 -10.03 -17.17
CA ALA A 24 12.14 -11.33 -16.86
C ALA A 24 11.29 -12.53 -17.33
N ASN A 25 9.98 -12.35 -17.52
CA ASN A 25 9.05 -13.42 -17.92
C ASN A 25 8.60 -13.35 -19.37
N LEU A 26 8.98 -12.32 -20.14
CA LEU A 26 8.71 -12.26 -21.58
C LEU A 26 9.67 -13.16 -22.35
N ARG A 27 9.18 -13.83 -23.39
CA ARG A 27 9.93 -14.79 -24.22
C ARG A 27 9.74 -14.48 -25.69
N GLY A 28 10.86 -14.54 -26.45
CA GLY A 28 10.85 -14.38 -27.90
C GLY A 28 10.31 -13.04 -28.39
N LYS A 29 10.53 -11.96 -27.62
CA LYS A 29 10.06 -10.60 -27.92
C LYS A 29 11.18 -9.60 -27.76
N SER A 30 11.17 -8.56 -28.59
CA SER A 30 12.02 -7.40 -28.40
C SER A 30 11.42 -6.51 -27.32
N VAL A 31 12.12 -6.38 -26.18
CA VAL A 31 11.62 -5.64 -25.00
C VAL A 31 12.56 -4.53 -24.61
N ALA A 32 12.03 -3.34 -24.31
CA ALA A 32 12.75 -2.25 -23.71
C ALA A 32 12.08 -1.80 -22.41
N LEU A 33 12.90 -1.49 -21.39
CA LEU A 33 12.47 -0.86 -20.15
C LEU A 33 13.06 0.53 -20.05
N LEU A 34 12.25 1.56 -19.79
CA LEU A 34 12.70 2.91 -19.50
C LEU A 34 12.65 3.15 -18.00
N GLU A 35 13.78 3.49 -17.41
CA GLU A 35 13.92 3.82 -15.99
C GLU A 35 14.41 5.25 -15.82
N LYS A 36 13.67 6.05 -15.05
CA LYS A 36 14.00 7.44 -14.75
C LYS A 36 15.32 7.59 -13.98
N ASN A 37 15.55 6.68 -13.03
CA ASN A 37 16.78 6.70 -12.22
C ASN A 37 17.99 6.19 -13.02
N THR A 38 19.19 6.51 -12.53
CA THR A 38 20.44 5.97 -13.06
C THR A 38 20.63 4.48 -12.79
N THR A 39 19.85 3.90 -11.86
CA THR A 39 19.88 2.48 -11.51
C THR A 39 18.45 1.95 -11.30
N PRO A 40 18.16 0.71 -11.75
CA PRO A 40 16.84 0.11 -11.59
C PRO A 40 16.60 -0.37 -10.15
N GLY A 41 15.35 -0.60 -9.78
CA GLY A 41 14.95 -1.33 -8.57
C GLY A 41 15.12 -0.59 -7.25
N LYS A 42 15.29 0.74 -7.20
CA LYS A 42 15.54 1.50 -5.96
C LYS A 42 14.54 1.22 -4.84
N LYS A 43 13.23 1.11 -5.13
CA LYS A 43 12.21 0.76 -4.12
C LYS A 43 12.34 -0.70 -3.64
N ILE A 44 12.80 -1.63 -4.48
CA ILE A 44 13.10 -3.01 -4.05
C ILE A 44 14.21 -2.99 -3.00
N LEU A 45 15.29 -2.23 -3.26
CA LEU A 45 16.42 -2.10 -2.33
C LEU A 45 16.00 -1.54 -0.97
N ALA A 46 15.06 -0.60 -0.93
CA ALA A 46 14.57 0.02 0.31
C ALA A 46 13.54 -0.84 1.04
N SER A 47 12.90 -1.80 0.36
CA SER A 47 11.78 -2.57 0.91
C SER A 47 12.18 -3.41 2.12
N GLY A 48 11.28 -3.49 3.13
CA GLY A 48 11.49 -4.25 4.34
C GLY A 48 12.74 -3.84 5.13
N GLY A 49 13.15 -2.57 5.05
CA GLY A 49 14.38 -2.08 5.69
C GLY A 49 15.66 -2.69 5.09
N GLY A 50 15.67 -2.93 3.78
CA GLY A 50 16.80 -3.53 3.06
C GLY A 50 16.81 -5.07 3.06
N ARG A 51 15.82 -5.73 3.71
CA ARG A 51 15.71 -7.20 3.75
C ARG A 51 14.83 -7.78 2.65
N CYS A 52 14.03 -6.97 1.98
CA CYS A 52 13.05 -7.31 0.95
C CYS A 52 12.02 -8.37 1.38
N ASN A 53 10.87 -7.92 1.82
CA ASN A 53 9.72 -8.78 2.06
C ASN A 53 9.00 -9.08 0.73
N VAL A 54 9.31 -10.19 0.09
CA VAL A 54 8.90 -10.47 -1.30
C VAL A 54 7.44 -10.92 -1.42
N THR A 55 6.90 -11.57 -0.37
CA THR A 55 5.54 -12.13 -0.37
C THR A 55 5.07 -12.45 1.04
N ASN A 56 3.83 -12.97 1.14
CA ASN A 56 3.22 -13.44 2.38
C ASN A 56 2.57 -14.81 2.15
N ARG A 57 2.54 -15.68 3.16
CA ARG A 57 1.86 -16.97 3.06
C ARG A 57 0.35 -16.83 2.88
N ARG A 58 -0.24 -15.79 3.48
CA ARG A 58 -1.69 -15.53 3.45
C ARG A 58 -2.04 -14.45 2.43
N ILE A 59 -1.92 -14.78 1.15
CA ILE A 59 -2.32 -13.89 0.05
C ILE A 59 -3.80 -14.09 -0.24
N ALA A 60 -4.61 -13.05 -0.05
CA ALA A 60 -6.03 -13.02 -0.35
C ALA A 60 -6.48 -11.58 -0.70
N ALA A 61 -7.55 -11.43 -1.47
CA ALA A 61 -8.08 -10.11 -1.85
C ALA A 61 -8.44 -9.24 -0.63
N SER A 62 -8.86 -9.84 0.48
CA SER A 62 -9.15 -9.16 1.74
C SER A 62 -7.95 -8.43 2.38
N ASN A 63 -6.72 -8.74 1.95
CA ASN A 63 -5.51 -8.05 2.39
C ASN A 63 -5.24 -6.75 1.62
N TYR A 64 -6.10 -6.40 0.67
CA TYR A 64 -5.93 -5.23 -0.20
C TYR A 64 -7.10 -4.25 -0.07
N LEU A 65 -6.81 -2.98 -0.24
CA LEU A 65 -7.77 -1.93 -0.53
C LEU A 65 -7.84 -1.78 -2.05
N GLY A 66 -9.03 -1.86 -2.64
CA GLY A 66 -9.28 -1.81 -4.07
C GLY A 66 -10.49 -2.66 -4.45
N ASP A 67 -10.72 -2.87 -5.74
CA ASP A 67 -11.73 -3.79 -6.23
C ASP A 67 -11.36 -5.24 -5.89
N ALA A 68 -12.22 -5.93 -5.13
CA ALA A 68 -11.94 -7.26 -4.59
C ALA A 68 -11.91 -8.33 -5.69
N ASP A 69 -12.76 -8.21 -6.70
CA ASP A 69 -12.87 -9.19 -7.80
C ASP A 69 -11.69 -9.03 -8.75
N PHE A 70 -11.31 -7.80 -9.08
CA PHE A 70 -10.10 -7.53 -9.86
C PHE A 70 -8.87 -8.07 -9.13
N VAL A 71 -8.70 -7.77 -7.85
CA VAL A 71 -7.57 -8.27 -7.05
C VAL A 71 -7.57 -9.79 -7.00
N ALA A 72 -8.70 -10.45 -6.74
CA ALA A 72 -8.80 -11.91 -6.70
C ALA A 72 -8.39 -12.54 -8.05
N ASN A 73 -8.82 -11.95 -9.18
CA ASN A 73 -8.44 -12.41 -10.52
C ASN A 73 -6.93 -12.27 -10.76
N ILE A 74 -6.32 -11.16 -10.33
CA ILE A 74 -4.86 -10.97 -10.46
C ILE A 74 -4.10 -12.01 -9.62
N LEU A 75 -4.49 -12.21 -8.36
CA LEU A 75 -3.79 -13.10 -7.42
C LEU A 75 -3.90 -14.59 -7.76
N LYS A 76 -4.95 -15.00 -8.45
CA LYS A 76 -5.27 -16.39 -8.80
C LYS A 76 -4.15 -17.13 -9.55
N ASN A 77 -3.33 -16.41 -10.33
CA ASN A 77 -2.32 -16.98 -11.22
C ASN A 77 -0.88 -16.97 -10.66
N LEU A 78 -0.67 -16.45 -9.45
CA LEU A 78 0.65 -16.42 -8.81
C LEU A 78 0.51 -16.67 -7.32
N SER A 79 0.89 -17.85 -6.85
CA SER A 79 0.94 -18.15 -5.42
C SER A 79 2.21 -17.60 -4.75
N PHE A 80 2.25 -17.59 -3.42
CA PHE A 80 3.49 -17.22 -2.72
C PHE A 80 4.62 -18.22 -3.01
N GLN A 81 4.31 -19.50 -3.20
CA GLN A 81 5.27 -20.54 -3.59
C GLN A 81 5.87 -20.24 -4.97
N ASP A 82 5.06 -19.79 -5.93
CA ASP A 82 5.55 -19.41 -7.26
C ASP A 82 6.52 -18.24 -7.19
N VAL A 83 6.24 -17.25 -6.33
CA VAL A 83 7.18 -16.15 -6.09
C VAL A 83 8.50 -16.66 -5.51
N LEU A 84 8.47 -17.51 -4.48
CA LEU A 84 9.67 -18.08 -3.90
C LEU A 84 10.44 -18.93 -4.93
N LYS A 85 9.73 -19.76 -5.71
CA LYS A 85 10.31 -20.58 -6.79
C LYS A 85 10.93 -19.73 -7.90
N PHE A 86 10.36 -18.57 -8.22
CA PHE A 86 10.94 -17.66 -9.21
C PHE A 86 12.34 -17.20 -8.78
N PHE A 87 12.55 -16.95 -7.49
CA PHE A 87 13.86 -16.57 -6.94
C PHE A 87 14.76 -17.78 -6.59
N GLY A 88 14.33 -18.99 -6.79
CA GLY A 88 14.89 -20.34 -6.74
C GLY A 88 16.11 -20.60 -5.85
N GLU A 89 17.21 -19.92 -6.09
CA GLU A 89 18.47 -20.11 -5.37
C GLU A 89 18.55 -19.33 -4.04
N LEU A 90 17.58 -18.41 -3.82
CA LEU A 90 17.60 -17.59 -2.61
C LEU A 90 16.89 -18.29 -1.44
N LYS A 91 17.47 -18.14 -0.26
CA LYS A 91 16.84 -18.58 0.99
C LYS A 91 15.95 -17.47 1.55
N PHE A 92 14.76 -17.87 1.96
CA PHE A 92 13.77 -16.96 2.55
C PHE A 92 13.38 -17.45 3.94
N ASN A 93 13.40 -16.54 4.91
CA ASN A 93 12.92 -16.80 6.27
C ASN A 93 11.48 -16.31 6.40
N GLU A 94 10.58 -17.21 6.83
CA GLU A 94 9.25 -16.81 7.27
C GLU A 94 9.34 -16.18 8.66
N GLN A 95 8.89 -14.94 8.77
CA GLN A 95 8.87 -14.19 10.03
C GLN A 95 7.44 -14.01 10.57
N LYS A 96 7.29 -13.27 11.66
CA LYS A 96 5.98 -12.93 12.26
C LYS A 96 5.01 -12.45 11.16
N GLN A 97 3.74 -12.81 11.30
CA GLN A 97 2.67 -12.50 10.34
C GLN A 97 2.86 -13.11 8.94
N ASN A 98 3.53 -14.27 8.86
CA ASN A 98 3.69 -15.06 7.63
C ASN A 98 4.43 -14.34 6.48
N GLN A 99 5.34 -13.44 6.80
CA GLN A 99 6.11 -12.63 5.86
C GLN A 99 7.39 -13.37 5.44
N PHE A 100 7.74 -13.34 4.15
CA PHE A 100 8.95 -13.96 3.63
C PHE A 100 10.02 -12.91 3.30
N PHE A 101 11.07 -12.88 4.10
CA PHE A 101 12.22 -12.02 3.91
C PHE A 101 13.40 -12.80 3.32
N CYS A 102 14.11 -12.19 2.37
CA CYS A 102 15.35 -12.76 1.84
C CYS A 102 16.46 -12.70 2.89
N GLU A 103 17.12 -13.83 3.19
CA GLU A 103 18.22 -13.89 4.16
C GLU A 103 19.40 -13.02 3.75
N SER A 104 19.74 -13.02 2.47
CA SER A 104 20.85 -12.25 1.91
C SER A 104 20.49 -10.81 1.52
N GLY A 105 19.24 -10.38 1.81
CA GLY A 105 18.79 -9.00 1.65
C GLY A 105 18.34 -8.62 0.26
N SER A 106 17.89 -7.37 0.14
CA SER A 106 17.22 -6.82 -1.05
C SER A 106 18.14 -6.71 -2.28
N ARG A 107 19.45 -6.52 -2.08
CA ARG A 107 20.43 -6.46 -3.18
C ARG A 107 20.46 -7.76 -3.96
N THR A 108 20.41 -8.90 -3.26
CA THR A 108 20.44 -10.22 -3.89
C THR A 108 19.15 -10.50 -4.65
N VAL A 109 17.99 -10.09 -4.10
CA VAL A 109 16.70 -10.17 -4.79
C VAL A 109 16.73 -9.38 -6.10
N LEU A 110 17.24 -8.14 -6.07
CA LEU A 110 17.37 -7.32 -7.26
C LEU A 110 18.36 -7.93 -8.27
N SER A 111 19.48 -8.47 -7.82
CA SER A 111 20.48 -9.14 -8.69
C SER A 111 19.88 -10.31 -9.46
N VAL A 112 19.07 -11.15 -8.80
CA VAL A 112 18.36 -12.27 -9.46
C VAL A 112 17.37 -11.75 -10.51
N LEU A 113 16.60 -10.70 -10.18
CA LEU A 113 15.70 -10.07 -11.15
C LEU A 113 16.43 -9.57 -12.39
N LEU A 114 17.55 -8.83 -12.19
CA LEU A 114 18.34 -8.28 -13.29
C LEU A 114 18.95 -9.39 -14.16
N LYS A 115 19.51 -10.43 -13.55
CA LYS A 115 20.04 -11.61 -14.28
C LYS A 115 18.96 -12.26 -15.16
N LYS A 116 17.72 -12.40 -14.64
CA LYS A 116 16.61 -12.96 -15.42
C LYS A 116 16.13 -12.02 -16.53
N VAL A 117 16.17 -10.70 -16.32
CA VAL A 117 15.90 -9.71 -17.37
C VAL A 117 16.94 -9.81 -18.48
N GLU A 118 18.22 -9.91 -18.15
CA GLU A 118 19.29 -10.13 -19.12
C GLU A 118 19.08 -11.43 -19.91
N GLN A 119 18.78 -12.53 -19.22
CA GLN A 119 18.48 -13.83 -19.84
C GLN A 119 17.27 -13.81 -20.78
N SER A 120 16.30 -12.89 -20.55
CA SER A 120 15.16 -12.70 -21.45
C SER A 120 15.50 -11.92 -22.72
N GLY A 121 16.69 -11.28 -22.80
CA GLY A 121 17.11 -10.41 -23.88
C GLY A 121 16.51 -9.00 -23.83
N ALA A 122 15.79 -8.65 -22.77
CA ALA A 122 15.24 -7.31 -22.58
C ALA A 122 16.32 -6.27 -22.27
N LYS A 123 16.18 -5.05 -22.83
CA LYS A 123 17.12 -3.95 -22.65
C LYS A 123 16.60 -2.95 -21.63
N ILE A 124 17.43 -2.56 -20.65
CA ILE A 124 17.11 -1.51 -19.67
C ILE A 124 17.83 -0.23 -20.07
N PHE A 125 17.08 0.85 -20.20
CA PHE A 125 17.57 2.21 -20.44
C PHE A 125 17.37 3.04 -19.17
N CYS A 126 18.43 3.32 -18.46
CA CYS A 126 18.43 4.15 -17.25
C CYS A 126 18.63 5.63 -17.58
N GLY A 127 18.17 6.54 -16.69
CA GLY A 127 18.19 7.98 -16.92
C GLY A 127 17.14 8.47 -17.91
N MET A 128 16.15 7.60 -18.26
CA MET A 128 15.11 7.88 -19.25
C MET A 128 13.82 8.29 -18.56
N SER A 129 13.70 9.58 -18.23
CA SER A 129 12.46 10.15 -17.71
C SER A 129 11.47 10.37 -18.86
N VAL A 130 10.32 9.70 -18.81
CA VAL A 130 9.28 9.82 -19.84
C VAL A 130 8.53 11.15 -19.67
N ALA A 131 8.39 11.92 -20.76
CA ALA A 131 7.67 13.18 -20.81
C ALA A 131 6.23 12.99 -21.32
N SER A 132 6.06 12.19 -22.41
CA SER A 132 4.76 11.97 -23.04
C SER A 132 4.67 10.63 -23.75
N VAL A 133 3.42 10.18 -23.93
CA VAL A 133 3.07 8.98 -24.69
C VAL A 133 1.91 9.33 -25.63
N ARG A 134 2.00 8.89 -26.87
CA ARG A 134 0.89 8.98 -27.81
C ARG A 134 0.80 7.73 -28.67
N LYS A 135 -0.37 7.50 -29.25
CA LYS A 135 -0.60 6.45 -30.24
C LYS A 135 -0.54 7.07 -31.63
N ILE A 136 0.21 6.49 -32.53
CA ILE A 136 0.43 6.97 -33.90
C ILE A 136 0.26 5.84 -34.90
N LEU A 137 0.01 6.18 -36.16
CA LEU A 137 0.05 5.21 -37.26
C LEU A 137 1.50 5.00 -37.72
N ALA A 138 1.94 3.78 -37.83
CA ALA A 138 3.34 3.44 -38.15
C ALA A 138 3.82 4.01 -39.49
N GLY A 139 2.93 4.38 -40.40
CA GLY A 139 3.27 4.95 -41.71
C GLY A 139 3.26 6.48 -41.81
N GLU A 140 2.83 7.18 -40.77
CA GLU A 140 2.75 8.66 -40.77
C GLU A 140 4.12 9.33 -40.48
N ASN A 141 5.08 8.56 -39.96
CA ASN A 141 6.38 9.09 -39.59
C ASN A 141 7.47 8.54 -40.50
N SER A 142 8.04 9.39 -41.35
CA SER A 142 9.11 9.03 -42.30
C SER A 142 10.38 8.44 -41.64
N GLU A 143 10.51 8.58 -40.31
CA GLU A 143 11.61 8.01 -39.51
C GLU A 143 11.41 6.52 -39.18
N ILE A 144 10.21 5.94 -39.43
CA ILE A 144 9.82 4.59 -38.95
C ILE A 144 9.74 3.58 -40.10
N LEU A 145 10.18 3.93 -41.31
CA LEU A 145 10.11 3.06 -42.48
C LEU A 145 11.14 1.90 -42.37
N ASP A 146 10.69 0.77 -41.79
CA ASP A 146 11.33 -0.52 -41.98
C ASP A 146 10.33 -1.45 -42.67
N ASP A 147 10.59 -1.76 -43.97
CA ASP A 147 9.72 -2.60 -44.81
C ASP A 147 9.59 -4.05 -44.29
N SER A 148 10.45 -4.47 -43.37
CA SER A 148 10.37 -5.79 -42.74
C SER A 148 9.22 -5.96 -41.74
N PHE A 149 8.67 -4.82 -41.23
CA PHE A 149 7.65 -4.82 -40.19
C PHE A 149 6.23 -5.04 -40.71
N ALA A 150 6.00 -4.80 -41.99
CA ALA A 150 4.67 -4.90 -42.62
C ALA A 150 4.18 -6.34 -42.78
N GLN A 151 5.05 -7.33 -42.72
CA GLN A 151 4.71 -8.74 -43.01
C GLN A 151 4.28 -9.57 -41.79
N ASP A 152 4.61 -9.16 -40.53
CA ASP A 152 4.40 -10.00 -39.33
C ASP A 152 3.27 -9.55 -38.39
N ILE A 153 2.60 -8.43 -38.63
CA ILE A 153 1.52 -7.98 -37.75
C ILE A 153 0.15 -8.42 -38.25
N LYS A 154 -0.19 -9.68 -37.98
CA LYS A 154 -1.58 -10.18 -38.08
C LYS A 154 -2.29 -9.85 -36.76
N PHE A 155 -3.29 -8.98 -36.81
CA PHE A 155 -4.15 -8.68 -35.68
C PHE A 155 -5.23 -9.74 -35.48
N ASP A 156 -5.44 -10.16 -34.25
CA ASP A 156 -6.49 -11.08 -33.84
C ASP A 156 -7.81 -10.31 -33.61
N ASP A 157 -8.82 -10.65 -34.41
CA ASP A 157 -10.15 -10.01 -34.45
C ASP A 157 -11.19 -10.74 -33.58
N SER A 158 -10.78 -11.47 -32.54
CA SER A 158 -11.70 -12.12 -31.60
C SER A 158 -12.14 -11.22 -30.46
N GLY A 159 -12.89 -10.17 -30.73
CA GLY A 159 -13.74 -9.45 -29.79
C GLY A 159 -15.14 -10.08 -29.77
N GLY A 160 -15.59 -10.53 -28.59
CA GLY A 160 -16.79 -11.32 -28.34
C GLY A 160 -18.07 -10.82 -29.01
N LYS A 161 -18.72 -11.74 -29.71
CA LYS A 161 -20.07 -11.58 -30.24
C LYS A 161 -21.09 -11.80 -29.11
N ASN A 162 -21.77 -10.73 -28.70
CA ASN A 162 -23.16 -10.79 -28.26
C ASN A 162 -23.79 -9.41 -28.53
N GLY A 163 -24.52 -9.31 -29.62
CA GLY A 163 -25.32 -8.15 -30.01
C GLY A 163 -26.12 -8.46 -31.25
N THR A 164 -27.42 -8.43 -31.12
CA THR A 164 -28.47 -8.67 -32.10
C THR A 164 -28.24 -7.96 -33.45
N PRO A 165 -28.61 -8.57 -34.60
CA PRO A 165 -28.36 -7.96 -35.90
C PRO A 165 -29.37 -6.85 -36.21
N ILE A 166 -28.88 -5.65 -36.48
CA ILE A 166 -29.62 -4.59 -37.17
C ILE A 166 -29.19 -4.66 -38.64
N SER A 167 -30.14 -4.98 -39.49
CA SER A 167 -30.00 -5.01 -40.95
C SER A 167 -29.93 -3.60 -41.49
N GLU A 168 -28.79 -3.20 -42.02
CA GLU A 168 -28.72 -2.11 -43.00
C GLU A 168 -27.69 -2.44 -44.07
N ASN A 169 -28.16 -2.33 -45.33
CA ASN A 169 -27.45 -2.58 -46.56
C ASN A 169 -26.23 -1.67 -46.70
N PHE A 170 -25.04 -2.21 -46.71
CA PHE A 170 -23.86 -1.54 -47.23
C PHE A 170 -23.31 -2.26 -48.45
N ASP A 171 -23.23 -1.48 -49.50
CA ASP A 171 -22.75 -1.79 -50.86
C ASP A 171 -21.33 -2.40 -50.79
N THR A 172 -21.17 -3.61 -51.28
CA THR A 172 -19.89 -4.30 -51.41
C THR A 172 -19.06 -3.74 -52.54
N LYS A 173 -18.30 -2.69 -52.32
CA LYS A 173 -17.15 -2.37 -53.17
C LYS A 173 -15.93 -3.15 -52.65
N LYS A 174 -15.42 -4.09 -53.48
CA LYS A 174 -14.13 -4.76 -53.28
C LYS A 174 -13.05 -3.69 -53.06
N PRO A 175 -12.18 -3.83 -52.00
CA PRO A 175 -11.07 -2.91 -51.85
C PRO A 175 -10.08 -3.08 -52.97
N GLN A 176 -9.73 -1.97 -53.62
CA GLN A 176 -8.66 -1.91 -54.60
C GLN A 176 -7.34 -2.22 -53.91
N SER A 177 -6.55 -3.08 -54.54
CA SER A 177 -5.19 -3.45 -54.15
C SER A 177 -4.32 -2.21 -53.91
N GLY A 178 -3.95 -1.92 -52.64
CA GLY A 178 -2.96 -0.90 -52.33
C GLY A 178 -3.05 -0.20 -50.98
N GLU A 179 -4.08 -0.43 -50.17
CA GLU A 179 -4.10 0.17 -48.80
C GLU A 179 -3.20 -0.67 -47.86
N ARG A 180 -2.02 -0.15 -47.54
CA ARG A 180 -1.16 -0.67 -46.47
C ARG A 180 -1.95 -0.55 -45.18
N ASN A 181 -2.26 -1.64 -44.51
CA ASN A 181 -2.81 -1.66 -43.17
C ASN A 181 -1.79 -1.05 -42.22
N LEU A 182 -1.91 0.26 -41.97
CA LEU A 182 -1.05 1.02 -41.06
C LEU A 182 -1.38 0.60 -39.62
N SER A 183 -0.48 -0.18 -39.02
CA SER A 183 -0.64 -0.62 -37.64
C SER A 183 -0.39 0.53 -36.66
N GLU A 184 -1.28 0.70 -35.68
CA GLU A 184 -1.09 1.65 -34.58
C GLU A 184 0.02 1.20 -33.62
N ILE A 185 0.94 2.11 -33.30
CA ILE A 185 2.04 1.92 -32.35
C ILE A 185 2.07 3.03 -31.32
N PHE A 186 2.75 2.80 -30.21
CA PHE A 186 3.02 3.82 -29.21
C PHE A 186 4.34 4.53 -29.52
N GLU A 187 4.32 5.87 -29.52
CA GLU A 187 5.50 6.72 -29.44
C GLU A 187 5.65 7.19 -28.00
N VAL A 188 6.81 6.97 -27.41
CA VAL A 188 7.17 7.43 -26.08
C VAL A 188 8.33 8.39 -26.20
N VAL A 189 8.15 9.62 -25.72
CA VAL A 189 9.16 10.68 -25.77
C VAL A 189 9.68 10.91 -24.35
N THR A 190 11.00 10.92 -24.20
CA THR A 190 11.66 11.23 -22.93
C THR A 190 11.87 12.73 -22.75
N GLU A 191 12.17 13.16 -21.51
CA GLU A 191 12.50 14.57 -21.21
C GLU A 191 13.75 15.06 -21.97
N ASN A 192 14.65 14.15 -22.37
CA ASN A 192 15.84 14.45 -23.17
C ASN A 192 15.55 14.52 -24.68
N GLY A 193 14.29 14.27 -25.10
CA GLY A 193 13.87 14.26 -26.50
C GLY A 193 14.11 12.92 -27.21
N ASP A 194 14.63 11.89 -26.56
CA ASP A 194 14.76 10.55 -27.15
C ASP A 194 13.37 9.95 -27.40
N LYS A 195 13.21 9.28 -28.54
CA LYS A 195 11.97 8.64 -28.95
C LYS A 195 12.11 7.13 -28.95
N PHE A 196 11.12 6.45 -28.40
CA PHE A 196 10.98 4.99 -28.39
C PHE A 196 9.63 4.60 -29.00
N TYR A 197 9.64 3.53 -29.79
CA TYR A 197 8.42 3.06 -30.47
C TYR A 197 8.13 1.61 -30.06
N ALA A 198 6.86 1.28 -29.85
CA ALA A 198 6.46 -0.07 -29.48
C ALA A 198 5.03 -0.42 -29.90
N VAL A 199 4.80 -1.70 -30.20
CA VAL A 199 3.46 -2.24 -30.49
C VAL A 199 2.59 -2.27 -29.22
N LYS A 200 3.22 -2.51 -28.06
CA LYS A 200 2.55 -2.61 -26.75
C LYS A 200 3.30 -1.81 -25.69
N LEU A 201 2.54 -1.17 -24.82
CA LEU A 201 3.06 -0.33 -23.75
C LEU A 201 2.57 -0.82 -22.40
N ALA A 202 3.48 -1.13 -21.47
CA ALA A 202 3.19 -1.46 -20.09
C ALA A 202 3.66 -0.34 -19.16
N VAL A 203 2.73 0.32 -18.46
CA VAL A 203 3.03 1.37 -17.49
C VAL A 203 3.20 0.74 -16.11
N ALA A 204 4.45 0.65 -15.64
CA ALA A 204 4.89 0.06 -14.38
C ALA A 204 5.61 1.10 -13.49
N SER A 205 5.19 2.37 -13.59
CA SER A 205 5.86 3.55 -13.00
C SER A 205 5.83 3.58 -11.47
N GLY A 206 4.97 2.77 -10.83
CA GLY A 206 4.75 2.82 -9.38
C GLY A 206 3.89 4.02 -8.96
N GLY A 207 3.95 4.36 -7.66
CA GLY A 207 3.20 5.46 -7.05
C GLY A 207 4.09 6.65 -6.69
N LEU A 208 3.56 7.55 -5.81
CA LEU A 208 4.24 8.80 -5.39
C LEU A 208 5.09 8.65 -4.13
N SER A 209 5.06 7.49 -3.48
CA SER A 209 5.79 7.26 -2.23
C SER A 209 7.30 7.22 -2.45
N TYR A 210 8.05 7.89 -1.54
CA TYR A 210 9.51 8.02 -1.63
C TYR A 210 10.00 8.74 -2.88
N LYS A 211 9.72 10.04 -3.00
CA LYS A 211 10.23 10.86 -4.12
C LYS A 211 11.74 10.77 -4.29
N SER A 212 12.49 10.67 -3.20
CA SER A 212 13.94 10.48 -3.20
C SER A 212 14.40 9.19 -3.88
N LEU A 213 13.53 8.21 -4.04
CA LEU A 213 13.80 6.97 -4.77
C LEU A 213 13.34 7.02 -6.24
N GLY A 214 12.91 8.19 -6.74
CA GLY A 214 12.52 8.40 -8.13
C GLY A 214 11.03 8.21 -8.42
N ALA A 215 10.16 8.26 -7.40
CA ALA A 215 8.72 8.25 -7.61
C ALA A 215 8.27 9.41 -8.52
N SER A 216 7.32 9.14 -9.41
CA SER A 216 6.84 10.06 -10.44
C SER A 216 5.34 9.87 -10.67
N ASP A 217 4.66 10.91 -11.11
CA ASP A 217 3.25 10.90 -11.48
C ASP A 217 2.98 10.54 -12.94
N ILE A 218 4.03 10.23 -13.71
CA ILE A 218 3.94 9.98 -15.16
C ILE A 218 2.91 8.90 -15.50
N GLY A 219 2.80 7.83 -14.71
CA GLY A 219 1.81 6.78 -14.97
C GLY A 219 0.37 7.27 -14.82
N TYR A 220 0.12 8.18 -13.89
CA TYR A 220 -1.19 8.80 -13.71
C TYR A 220 -1.50 9.84 -14.80
N LYS A 221 -0.47 10.54 -15.31
CA LYS A 221 -0.59 11.42 -16.46
C LYS A 221 -0.96 10.61 -17.70
N ILE A 222 -0.20 9.56 -18.01
CA ILE A 222 -0.51 8.66 -19.13
C ILE A 222 -1.94 8.11 -19.02
N ALA A 223 -2.37 7.67 -17.85
CA ALA A 223 -3.72 7.16 -17.65
C ALA A 223 -4.79 8.22 -18.07
N ARG A 224 -4.63 9.46 -17.60
CA ARG A 224 -5.56 10.55 -17.96
C ARG A 224 -5.51 10.91 -19.45
N ASP A 225 -4.33 10.93 -20.04
CA ASP A 225 -4.14 11.23 -21.47
C ASP A 225 -4.85 10.20 -22.36
N PHE A 226 -4.99 8.96 -21.88
CA PHE A 226 -5.75 7.88 -22.54
C PHE A 226 -7.18 7.71 -22.00
N GLY A 227 -7.72 8.69 -21.27
CA GLY A 227 -9.10 8.70 -20.80
C GLY A 227 -9.39 7.78 -19.60
N VAL A 228 -8.36 7.24 -18.92
CA VAL A 228 -8.53 6.40 -17.74
C VAL A 228 -8.62 7.25 -16.48
N ALA A 229 -9.66 7.03 -15.67
CA ALA A 229 -9.83 7.71 -14.40
C ALA A 229 -8.71 7.35 -13.41
N VAL A 230 -8.33 8.32 -12.59
CA VAL A 230 -7.35 8.15 -11.52
C VAL A 230 -8.00 8.52 -10.19
N ALA A 231 -8.18 7.53 -9.33
CA ALA A 231 -8.68 7.73 -7.98
C ALA A 231 -7.75 8.65 -7.15
N PRO A 232 -8.30 9.44 -6.22
CA PRO A 232 -7.53 10.38 -5.41
C PRO A 232 -6.33 9.72 -4.72
N LEU A 233 -5.13 10.30 -4.93
CA LEU A 233 -3.88 9.78 -4.41
C LEU A 233 -3.64 10.24 -2.97
N ALA A 234 -3.26 9.33 -2.10
CA ALA A 234 -2.88 9.65 -0.73
C ALA A 234 -1.75 8.73 -0.22
N PRO A 235 -0.92 9.21 0.74
CA PRO A 235 0.08 8.36 1.39
C PRO A 235 -0.60 7.27 2.21
N ALA A 236 -0.08 6.03 2.15
CA ALA A 236 -0.56 4.89 2.92
C ALA A 236 0.59 4.05 3.47
N LEU A 237 0.31 3.21 4.45
CA LEU A 237 1.31 2.52 5.27
C LEU A 237 2.32 3.55 5.81
N VAL A 238 1.80 4.53 6.54
CA VAL A 238 2.52 5.73 6.98
C VAL A 238 2.14 6.07 8.43
N GLY A 239 3.06 6.68 9.18
CA GLY A 239 2.79 7.15 10.54
C GLY A 239 1.82 8.33 10.58
N PHE A 240 1.20 8.52 11.74
CA PHE A 240 0.32 9.65 12.04
C PHE A 240 1.04 10.72 12.84
N THR A 241 0.80 12.00 12.51
CA THR A 241 1.24 13.14 13.30
C THR A 241 0.30 13.38 14.46
N ALA A 242 0.89 13.70 15.63
CA ALA A 242 0.13 14.07 16.82
C ALA A 242 -0.31 15.54 16.76
N GLN A 243 -1.45 15.87 17.37
CA GLN A 243 -1.88 17.24 17.64
C GLN A 243 -1.13 17.83 18.84
N LYS A 244 -1.28 19.14 19.08
CA LYS A 244 -0.61 19.83 20.18
C LYS A 244 -0.91 19.21 21.55
N ASP A 245 -2.15 18.80 21.78
CA ASP A 245 -2.61 18.22 23.04
C ASP A 245 -1.97 16.86 23.36
N GLU A 246 -1.35 16.24 22.35
CA GLU A 246 -0.71 14.93 22.46
C GLU A 246 0.82 15.03 22.37
N PHE A 247 1.38 16.21 22.62
CA PHE A 247 2.84 16.44 22.58
C PHE A 247 3.63 15.65 23.61
N TRP A 248 2.99 15.10 24.62
CA TRP A 248 3.63 14.17 25.57
C TRP A 248 4.20 12.92 24.85
N PHE A 249 3.70 12.56 23.67
CA PHE A 249 4.26 11.49 22.83
C PHE A 249 5.73 11.73 22.45
N LYS A 250 6.20 12.97 22.39
CA LYS A 250 7.62 13.29 22.11
C LYS A 250 8.57 12.67 23.12
N ASN A 251 8.16 12.66 24.40
CA ASN A 251 8.94 12.10 25.49
C ASN A 251 9.04 10.57 25.42
N LEU A 252 8.23 9.95 24.56
CA LEU A 252 8.20 8.50 24.31
C LEU A 252 8.93 8.09 23.05
N SER A 253 9.61 9.00 22.35
CA SER A 253 10.32 8.69 21.11
C SER A 253 11.22 7.45 21.29
N GLY A 254 11.06 6.47 20.37
CA GLY A 254 11.73 5.17 20.39
C GLY A 254 11.04 4.08 21.23
N VAL A 255 10.02 4.42 22.03
CA VAL A 255 9.24 3.41 22.77
C VAL A 255 8.35 2.64 21.80
N CYS A 256 8.41 1.30 21.89
CA CYS A 256 7.67 0.38 21.00
C CYS A 256 7.08 -0.77 21.83
N PHE A 257 5.81 -1.11 21.59
CA PHE A 257 5.13 -2.23 22.23
C PHE A 257 3.84 -2.61 21.50
N PRO A 258 3.29 -3.83 21.71
CA PRO A 258 2.04 -4.27 21.08
C PRO A 258 0.82 -3.46 21.54
N ALA A 259 0.01 -3.02 20.57
CA ALA A 259 -1.25 -2.31 20.81
C ALA A 259 -2.33 -2.77 19.83
N ARG A 260 -3.59 -2.39 20.08
CA ARG A 260 -4.71 -2.57 19.15
C ARG A 260 -5.20 -1.21 18.71
N ILE A 261 -5.31 -1.01 17.40
CA ILE A 261 -5.83 0.23 16.79
C ILE A 261 -7.15 -0.07 16.08
N ILE A 262 -8.14 0.78 16.28
CA ILE A 262 -9.46 0.70 15.67
C ILE A 262 -9.68 1.94 14.82
N VAL A 263 -9.95 1.74 13.53
CA VAL A 263 -10.30 2.79 12.55
C VAL A 263 -11.78 2.69 12.20
N GLY A 264 -12.40 3.83 11.87
CA GLY A 264 -13.84 3.90 11.57
C GLY A 264 -14.68 4.04 12.83
N TYR A 265 -14.08 4.48 13.95
CA TYR A 265 -14.77 4.78 15.19
C TYR A 265 -15.75 5.95 14.98
N ALA A 266 -17.06 5.67 15.07
CA ALA A 266 -18.07 6.71 15.07
C ALA A 266 -18.11 7.35 16.46
N GLN A 267 -18.03 8.69 16.54
CA GLN A 267 -18.47 9.38 17.75
C GLN A 267 -19.97 9.15 17.87
N SER A 268 -20.39 8.48 18.94
CA SER A 268 -21.80 8.42 19.32
C SER A 268 -22.26 9.83 19.73
N GLY A 269 -22.67 10.61 18.74
CA GLY A 269 -23.44 11.82 18.94
C GLY A 269 -24.90 11.41 19.04
N ARG A 270 -25.47 11.49 20.24
CA ARG A 270 -26.91 11.46 20.61
C ARG A 270 -27.80 10.45 19.87
N GLN A 271 -28.26 9.50 20.66
CA GLN A 271 -29.52 8.71 20.54
C GLN A 271 -29.80 8.01 19.19
N GLY A 272 -29.50 6.73 19.18
CA GLY A 272 -30.08 5.70 18.34
C GLY A 272 -29.82 4.38 19.03
N SER A 273 -30.83 3.68 19.47
CA SER A 273 -30.77 2.37 20.12
C SER A 273 -30.15 1.35 19.19
N GLY A 274 -28.85 1.14 19.30
CA GLY A 274 -28.08 0.10 18.65
C GLY A 274 -27.31 -0.66 19.71
N ASP A 275 -27.34 -1.96 19.61
CA ASP A 275 -26.81 -2.94 20.53
C ASP A 275 -25.39 -2.56 21.03
N GLU A 276 -25.33 -2.19 22.30
CA GLU A 276 -24.10 -1.71 22.99
C GLU A 276 -23.11 -2.83 23.32
N SER A 277 -23.34 -4.09 22.88
CA SER A 277 -22.55 -5.26 23.29
C SER A 277 -21.12 -5.33 22.74
N ASP A 278 -20.79 -4.56 21.69
CA ASP A 278 -19.51 -4.64 20.97
C ASP A 278 -18.49 -3.52 21.29
N LEU A 279 -18.72 -2.70 22.31
CA LEU A 279 -17.73 -1.71 22.75
C LEU A 279 -16.62 -2.37 23.57
N PRO A 280 -15.36 -2.29 23.16
CA PRO A 280 -14.23 -2.92 23.86
C PRO A 280 -13.94 -2.35 25.26
N CYS A 281 -14.73 -1.37 25.72
CA CYS A 281 -14.53 -0.64 26.97
C CYS A 281 -15.50 -1.02 28.11
N LYS A 282 -16.47 -1.92 27.89
CA LYS A 282 -17.50 -2.23 28.93
C LYS A 282 -16.93 -2.87 30.19
N GLY A 283 -15.83 -3.60 30.11
CA GLY A 283 -15.20 -4.16 31.30
C GLY A 283 -14.60 -3.11 32.26
N ALA A 284 -14.14 -1.99 31.73
CA ALA A 284 -13.54 -0.92 32.52
C ALA A 284 -14.60 0.09 33.05
N ALA A 285 -15.66 0.35 32.26
CA ALA A 285 -16.73 1.29 32.64
C ALA A 285 -17.62 0.75 33.77
N LYS A 286 -17.98 -0.54 33.76
CA LYS A 286 -18.73 -1.16 34.87
C LYS A 286 -17.99 -1.13 36.21
N ALA A 287 -16.65 -1.03 36.15
CA ALA A 287 -15.84 -0.88 37.34
C ALA A 287 -15.95 0.52 37.99
N CYS A 288 -16.33 1.56 37.19
CA CYS A 288 -16.51 2.91 37.67
C CYS A 288 -17.96 3.21 38.14
N GLU A 289 -18.98 2.58 37.55
CA GLU A 289 -20.37 2.83 37.89
C GLU A 289 -20.75 2.40 39.34
N ASN A 290 -20.05 1.41 39.89
CA ASN A 290 -20.25 0.97 41.26
C ASN A 290 -19.60 1.88 42.34
N ALA A 291 -18.90 2.94 41.94
CA ALA A 291 -18.21 3.87 42.85
C ALA A 291 -18.81 5.27 42.88
N SER A 292 -19.81 5.59 42.03
CA SER A 292 -20.39 6.94 41.92
C SER A 292 -21.80 7.03 42.47
N GLY A 293 -21.92 6.88 43.77
CA GLY A 293 -23.11 7.29 44.52
C GLY A 293 -22.84 8.58 45.30
N ALA A 294 -22.51 9.72 44.63
CA ALA A 294 -22.54 11.04 45.25
C ALA A 294 -22.35 12.18 44.22
N SER A 295 -23.41 12.97 44.09
CA SER A 295 -23.57 14.39 43.69
C SER A 295 -22.75 14.99 42.56
N ARG A 296 -23.52 15.45 41.56
CA ARG A 296 -23.12 16.46 40.54
C ARG A 296 -22.91 17.83 41.17
N ASN A 297 -21.86 18.53 40.75
CA ASN A 297 -21.87 19.98 40.64
C ASN A 297 -20.95 20.39 39.48
N GLU A 298 -21.53 21.15 38.57
CA GLU A 298 -20.88 21.81 37.44
C GLU A 298 -20.18 23.06 37.95
N ASN A 299 -18.92 23.29 37.54
CA ASN A 299 -18.40 24.66 37.46
C ASN A 299 -17.27 24.78 36.43
N ASN A 300 -17.43 25.76 35.57
CA ASN A 300 -16.56 26.28 34.55
C ASN A 300 -15.18 26.69 35.09
N PHE A 301 -14.12 26.40 34.32
CA PHE A 301 -12.87 27.15 34.44
C PHE A 301 -12.32 27.53 33.08
N SER A 302 -12.46 28.81 32.77
CA SER A 302 -11.70 29.54 31.76
C SER A 302 -10.59 30.32 32.48
N ALA A 303 -9.35 30.23 32.00
CA ALA A 303 -8.28 31.14 32.42
C ALA A 303 -7.41 31.54 31.21
N PRO A 304 -6.96 32.79 31.17
CA PRO A 304 -6.39 33.41 29.98
C PRO A 304 -4.86 33.28 29.92
N TYR A 305 -4.39 33.19 28.67
CA TYR A 305 -2.96 33.17 28.36
C TYR A 305 -2.47 34.58 28.03
N LYS A 306 -1.40 35.05 28.69
CA LYS A 306 -0.69 36.28 28.38
C LYS A 306 0.49 36.02 27.46
N ASP A 307 0.56 36.81 26.40
CA ASP A 307 1.70 36.96 25.50
C ASP A 307 2.93 37.53 26.21
N SER A 308 4.11 37.02 25.85
CA SER A 308 5.35 37.78 25.94
C SER A 308 6.30 37.40 24.79
N SER A 309 6.48 38.38 23.93
CA SER A 309 7.47 38.48 22.85
C SER A 309 8.88 38.68 23.44
N VAL A 310 9.90 38.02 22.86
CA VAL A 310 11.28 38.55 22.79
C VAL A 310 11.98 38.08 21.52
N SER A 311 12.68 39.03 20.95
CA SER A 311 13.34 39.16 19.65
C SER A 311 14.71 38.47 19.54
N SER A 312 15.04 38.14 18.30
CA SER A 312 16.28 38.32 17.51
C SER A 312 17.68 38.10 18.11
N GLY A 313 18.51 37.43 17.31
CA GLY A 313 19.95 37.72 17.16
C GLY A 313 20.82 36.48 17.41
N ASP A 314 21.47 35.92 16.46
CA ASP A 314 22.81 36.13 15.96
C ASP A 314 23.33 34.94 15.15
N GLN A 315 23.97 35.28 14.05
CA GLN A 315 24.82 34.43 13.22
C GLN A 315 26.19 34.25 13.91
N ALA A 316 26.79 33.04 13.83
CA ALA A 316 28.25 32.92 13.74
C ALA A 316 28.71 31.52 13.27
N LEU A 317 29.37 31.50 12.12
CA LEU A 317 30.65 30.88 11.75
C LEU A 317 30.91 29.38 11.88
N LEU A 318 31.14 28.84 10.68
CA LEU A 318 31.90 27.65 10.33
C LEU A 318 33.21 27.50 11.10
N GLN A 319 33.47 26.30 11.63
CA GLN A 319 34.83 25.76 11.70
C GLN A 319 34.83 24.24 11.45
N THR A 320 35.68 23.86 10.52
CA THR A 320 36.05 22.51 10.12
C THR A 320 36.86 21.81 11.20
N GLY A 321 36.48 20.60 11.58
CA GLY A 321 37.28 19.75 12.46
C GLY A 321 37.14 18.29 12.07
N ASN A 322 38.21 17.70 11.55
CA ASN A 322 38.38 16.29 11.29
C ASN A 322 38.21 15.46 12.57
N ALA A 323 37.33 14.48 12.58
CA ALA A 323 37.29 13.45 13.60
C ALA A 323 37.09 12.08 12.94
N SER A 324 37.99 11.17 13.26
CA SER A 324 38.05 9.77 12.84
C SER A 324 36.82 8.97 13.30
N PRO A 325 36.45 7.84 12.64
CA PRO A 325 35.26 7.08 12.96
C PRO A 325 35.44 6.30 14.28
N PRO A 326 34.37 6.13 15.09
CA PRO A 326 34.43 5.31 16.30
C PRO A 326 34.38 3.82 15.98
N GLU A 327 35.10 3.06 16.79
CA GLU A 327 35.26 1.61 16.79
C GLU A 327 33.93 0.86 16.89
N LYS A 328 33.94 -0.34 16.31
CA LYS A 328 32.86 -1.34 16.28
C LYS A 328 32.47 -1.78 17.69
N ALA A 329 31.27 -1.45 18.13
CA ALA A 329 30.67 -2.09 19.30
C ALA A 329 30.24 -3.52 18.97
N VAL A 330 30.78 -4.47 19.72
CA VAL A 330 30.44 -5.90 19.71
C VAL A 330 29.06 -6.06 20.38
N PRO A 331 28.10 -6.83 19.80
CA PRO A 331 26.83 -7.07 20.43
C PRO A 331 26.98 -8.06 21.60
N PRO A 332 26.21 -7.90 22.70
CA PRO A 332 26.28 -8.80 23.85
C PRO A 332 25.72 -10.17 23.49
N THR A 333 26.48 -11.20 23.83
CA THR A 333 26.10 -12.61 23.77
C THR A 333 25.08 -12.92 24.86
N PHE A 334 23.87 -13.35 24.49
CA PHE A 334 22.90 -13.90 25.42
C PHE A 334 23.16 -15.38 25.65
N SER A 335 23.38 -15.75 26.90
CA SER A 335 23.46 -17.12 27.35
C SER A 335 22.08 -17.80 27.30
N LYS A 336 22.06 -19.04 26.80
CA LYS A 336 20.90 -19.91 26.79
C LYS A 336 20.55 -20.32 28.25
N SER A 337 19.32 -20.00 28.66
CA SER A 337 18.63 -20.77 29.70
C SER A 337 17.23 -21.11 29.18
N ASP A 338 17.06 -22.41 28.94
CA ASP A 338 15.83 -23.03 28.47
C ASP A 338 14.74 -22.96 29.56
N LYS A 339 13.66 -22.23 29.27
CA LYS A 339 12.32 -22.54 29.79
C LYS A 339 11.34 -22.51 28.64
N LYS A 340 10.91 -23.73 28.22
CA LYS A 340 9.74 -23.89 27.33
C LYS A 340 8.53 -23.23 27.97
N ILE A 341 8.08 -22.17 27.36
CA ILE A 341 6.74 -21.62 27.57
C ILE A 341 5.91 -22.10 26.38
N GLU A 342 5.01 -23.03 26.65
CA GLU A 342 4.00 -23.45 25.68
C GLU A 342 3.05 -22.26 25.43
N PHE A 343 3.13 -21.72 24.24
CA PHE A 343 2.17 -20.73 23.77
C PHE A 343 0.91 -21.47 23.32
N ASN A 344 -0.17 -21.30 24.08
CA ASN A 344 -1.52 -21.60 23.63
C ASN A 344 -1.77 -20.91 22.28
N LYS A 345 -2.30 -21.70 21.33
CA LYS A 345 -2.68 -21.28 19.97
C LYS A 345 -3.45 -19.96 20.01
N PRO A 346 -3.07 -18.94 19.24
CA PRO A 346 -3.92 -17.77 19.07
C PRO A 346 -5.15 -18.19 18.26
N ASN A 347 -6.34 -17.99 18.81
CA ASN A 347 -7.59 -18.04 18.06
C ASN A 347 -7.51 -17.03 16.92
N ALA A 348 -7.29 -17.53 15.72
CA ALA A 348 -7.31 -16.80 14.48
C ALA A 348 -8.65 -17.08 13.79
N ASP A 349 -9.72 -16.52 14.35
CA ASP A 349 -11.00 -16.46 13.62
C ASP A 349 -11.23 -15.05 13.14
N PHE A 350 -10.72 -14.83 11.93
CA PHE A 350 -11.14 -13.72 11.09
C PHE A 350 -12.32 -14.24 10.23
N VAL A 351 -13.47 -14.41 10.86
CA VAL A 351 -14.69 -14.78 10.15
C VAL A 351 -15.36 -13.48 9.68
N ILE A 352 -15.28 -13.22 8.38
CA ILE A 352 -16.22 -12.35 7.69
C ILE A 352 -17.37 -13.26 7.27
N SER A 353 -18.36 -13.45 8.13
CA SER A 353 -19.65 -14.04 7.76
C SER A 353 -20.68 -12.93 7.74
N GLN A 354 -21.02 -12.46 6.55
CA GLN A 354 -22.34 -11.95 6.23
C GLN A 354 -22.76 -12.51 4.88
N GLU A 355 -23.45 -13.65 4.94
CA GLU A 355 -24.36 -14.07 3.87
C GLU A 355 -25.56 -13.12 3.86
N ILE A 356 -25.66 -12.33 2.80
CA ILE A 356 -26.90 -11.60 2.49
C ILE A 356 -27.70 -12.52 1.57
N LYS A 357 -28.74 -13.17 2.11
CA LYS A 357 -29.79 -13.81 1.32
C LYS A 357 -30.62 -12.73 0.65
N PHE A 358 -30.63 -12.70 -0.67
CA PHE A 358 -31.62 -11.96 -1.43
C PHE A 358 -32.83 -12.85 -1.64
N ASP A 359 -33.98 -12.51 -1.02
CA ASP A 359 -35.28 -13.01 -1.44
C ASP A 359 -35.79 -12.14 -2.58
N GLY A 360 -36.20 -12.81 -3.66
CA GLY A 360 -36.71 -12.16 -4.84
C GLY A 360 -38.21 -11.85 -4.73
N GLY A 361 -38.60 -10.80 -5.43
CA GLY A 361 -40.01 -10.60 -5.82
C GLY A 361 -40.46 -9.14 -5.82
N GLY A 362 -40.77 -8.61 -7.03
CA GLY A 362 -41.71 -7.50 -7.13
C GLY A 362 -41.23 -6.25 -7.90
N LYS A 363 -41.75 -6.13 -9.12
CA LYS A 363 -41.65 -4.97 -10.01
C LYS A 363 -42.24 -3.71 -9.35
N SER A 364 -41.49 -2.60 -9.37
CA SER A 364 -42.11 -1.27 -9.50
C SER A 364 -41.00 -0.20 -9.73
N SER A 365 -41.21 0.60 -10.76
CA SER A 365 -40.41 1.74 -11.16
C SER A 365 -40.54 2.89 -10.18
N SER A 366 -39.48 3.31 -9.52
CA SER A 366 -39.35 4.68 -9.02
C SER A 366 -37.87 5.02 -8.85
N ARG A 367 -37.41 6.11 -9.49
CA ARG A 367 -36.10 6.72 -9.30
C ARG A 367 -35.93 7.01 -7.81
N LYS A 368 -35.14 6.20 -7.11
CA LYS A 368 -34.68 6.50 -5.76
C LYS A 368 -33.25 7.03 -5.87
N ASN A 369 -33.08 8.29 -5.49
CA ASN A 369 -31.78 8.85 -5.12
C ASN A 369 -31.25 8.00 -3.96
N THR A 370 -30.43 7.02 -4.25
CA THR A 370 -29.73 6.22 -3.25
C THR A 370 -28.55 7.06 -2.75
N VAL A 371 -28.77 7.81 -1.68
CA VAL A 371 -27.69 8.28 -0.82
C VAL A 371 -27.13 7.02 -0.17
N ASN A 372 -26.07 6.47 -0.74
CA ASN A 372 -25.29 5.39 -0.15
C ASN A 372 -24.63 5.92 1.14
N LEU A 373 -25.31 5.84 2.26
CA LEU A 373 -24.71 5.85 3.60
C LEU A 373 -23.84 4.57 3.69
N ARG A 374 -22.58 4.66 3.23
CA ARG A 374 -21.57 3.64 3.51
C ARG A 374 -21.46 3.54 5.03
N GLN A 375 -22.04 2.50 5.61
CA GLN A 375 -21.77 2.13 7.00
C GLN A 375 -20.24 2.02 7.14
N LYS A 376 -19.65 2.88 7.97
CA LYS A 376 -18.20 2.85 8.26
C LYS A 376 -17.93 1.57 9.06
N THR A 377 -17.58 0.52 8.39
CA THR A 377 -17.14 -0.73 9.03
C THR A 377 -15.88 -0.47 9.85
N GLN A 378 -15.97 -0.75 11.15
CA GLN A 378 -14.80 -0.69 12.03
C GLN A 378 -13.75 -1.72 11.60
N ARG A 379 -12.50 -1.30 11.51
CA ARG A 379 -11.37 -2.21 11.27
C ARG A 379 -10.42 -2.19 12.46
N LYS A 380 -9.98 -3.38 12.89
CA LYS A 380 -9.10 -3.59 14.06
C LYS A 380 -7.74 -4.08 13.57
N PHE A 381 -6.66 -3.45 14.04
CA PHE A 381 -5.28 -3.80 13.73
C PHE A 381 -4.51 -4.05 15.02
N VAL A 382 -3.88 -5.21 15.13
CA VAL A 382 -3.05 -5.61 16.27
C VAL A 382 -1.60 -5.70 15.81
N GLY A 383 -0.69 -5.11 16.57
CA GLY A 383 0.74 -5.12 16.28
C GLY A 383 1.45 -4.03 17.05
N ASP A 384 2.74 -3.87 16.80
CA ASP A 384 3.53 -2.89 17.52
C ASP A 384 3.14 -1.45 17.11
N ILE A 385 3.00 -0.57 18.11
CA ILE A 385 2.98 0.88 17.99
C ILE A 385 4.36 1.42 18.34
N LEU A 386 4.86 2.35 17.55
CA LEU A 386 6.13 3.04 17.77
C LEU A 386 5.86 4.52 17.96
N PHE A 387 6.27 5.07 19.11
CA PHE A 387 6.23 6.49 19.37
C PHE A 387 7.43 7.20 18.73
N THR A 388 7.19 8.34 18.14
CA THR A 388 8.19 9.19 17.49
C THR A 388 8.06 10.62 17.98
N HIS A 389 9.05 11.46 17.70
CA HIS A 389 8.99 12.88 18.04
C HIS A 389 7.88 13.66 17.30
N LYS A 390 7.27 13.10 16.24
CA LYS A 390 6.17 13.73 15.47
C LYS A 390 4.80 13.10 15.72
N GLY A 391 4.74 11.94 16.40
CA GLY A 391 3.50 11.20 16.61
C GLY A 391 3.74 9.70 16.72
N ILE A 392 2.94 8.90 16.02
CA ILE A 392 2.99 7.44 16.12
C ILE A 392 3.22 6.76 14.78
N SER A 393 3.89 5.62 14.81
CA SER A 393 4.20 4.74 13.69
C SER A 393 4.15 3.28 14.15
N GLY A 394 4.78 2.38 13.43
CA GLY A 394 4.80 0.93 13.72
C GLY A 394 3.75 0.15 12.96
N PRO A 395 3.88 -1.18 12.87
CA PRO A 395 3.06 -2.03 11.99
C PRO A 395 1.55 -1.87 12.15
N ALA A 396 1.04 -1.74 13.38
CA ALA A 396 -0.39 -1.52 13.62
C ALA A 396 -0.86 -0.16 13.08
N VAL A 397 -0.05 0.89 13.26
CA VAL A 397 -0.34 2.25 12.79
C VAL A 397 -0.28 2.31 11.27
N LEU A 398 0.73 1.69 10.65
CA LEU A 398 0.88 1.67 9.20
C LEU A 398 -0.34 1.02 8.53
N ASN A 399 -0.79 -0.14 9.01
CA ASN A 399 -2.00 -0.78 8.51
C ASN A 399 -3.26 0.07 8.76
N ALA A 400 -3.38 0.70 9.93
CA ALA A 400 -4.48 1.59 10.25
C ALA A 400 -4.56 2.78 9.27
N SER A 401 -3.42 3.35 8.87
CA SER A 401 -3.36 4.50 7.96
C SER A 401 -3.89 4.20 6.56
N LEU A 402 -3.80 2.95 6.11
CA LEU A 402 -4.37 2.53 4.83
C LEU A 402 -5.88 2.76 4.77
N PHE A 403 -6.58 2.52 5.88
CA PHE A 403 -8.04 2.62 5.98
C PHE A 403 -8.53 3.91 6.62
N TRP A 404 -7.65 4.68 7.24
CA TRP A 404 -8.01 5.97 7.82
C TRP A 404 -8.23 7.02 6.73
N GLN A 405 -9.31 7.80 6.90
CA GLN A 405 -9.63 8.95 6.05
C GLN A 405 -9.58 10.25 6.84
N LYS A 406 -10.40 10.35 7.87
CA LYS A 406 -10.53 11.50 8.80
C LYS A 406 -11.07 11.03 10.14
N GLY A 407 -10.86 11.85 11.18
CA GLY A 407 -11.44 11.70 12.50
C GLY A 407 -10.60 10.82 13.42
N LEU A 408 -11.23 10.47 14.54
CA LEU A 408 -10.59 9.75 15.62
C LEU A 408 -10.27 8.30 15.25
N ILE A 409 -9.17 7.81 15.80
CA ILE A 409 -8.90 6.38 15.95
C ILE A 409 -8.90 6.04 17.44
N ALA A 410 -9.28 4.81 17.79
CA ALA A 410 -9.19 4.33 19.15
C ALA A 410 -7.95 3.43 19.29
N ILE A 411 -7.17 3.65 20.34
CA ILE A 411 -5.96 2.86 20.62
C ILE A 411 -6.15 2.16 21.98
N ASN A 412 -6.09 0.84 21.99
CA ASN A 412 -5.96 0.06 23.21
C ASN A 412 -4.48 -0.31 23.39
N PHE A 413 -3.83 0.30 24.37
CA PHE A 413 -2.43 0.06 24.69
C PHE A 413 -2.20 -1.27 25.44
N CYS A 414 -3.24 -1.83 26.07
CA CYS A 414 -3.18 -3.08 26.83
C CYS A 414 -4.21 -4.11 26.32
N PRO A 415 -4.15 -4.55 25.05
CA PRO A 415 -5.24 -5.32 24.42
C PRO A 415 -5.55 -6.67 25.08
N ASN A 416 -4.63 -7.24 25.83
CA ASN A 416 -4.77 -8.57 26.46
C ASN A 416 -4.65 -8.52 27.98
N PHE A 417 -4.74 -7.33 28.59
CA PHE A 417 -4.60 -7.17 30.03
C PHE A 417 -5.97 -7.05 30.70
N ASN A 418 -6.17 -7.84 31.76
CA ASN A 418 -7.35 -7.72 32.62
C ASN A 418 -7.03 -6.80 33.82
N ILE A 419 -7.64 -5.62 33.86
CA ILE A 419 -7.40 -4.61 34.91
C ILE A 419 -7.84 -5.09 36.29
N GLU A 420 -8.74 -6.06 36.41
CA GLU A 420 -9.16 -6.63 37.71
C GLU A 420 -7.99 -7.30 38.45
N THR A 421 -6.98 -7.79 37.72
CA THR A 421 -5.75 -8.33 38.33
C THR A 421 -4.95 -7.24 39.05
N ALA A 422 -5.06 -5.98 38.62
CA ALA A 422 -4.39 -4.85 39.24
C ALA A 422 -5.05 -4.43 40.57
N ARG A 423 -6.38 -4.62 40.71
CA ARG A 423 -7.13 -4.20 41.92
C ARG A 423 -6.62 -4.86 43.20
N LYS A 424 -6.19 -6.12 43.12
CA LYS A 424 -5.74 -6.91 44.27
C LYS A 424 -4.27 -6.71 44.60
N SER A 425 -3.53 -5.98 43.77
CA SER A 425 -2.10 -5.84 43.90
C SER A 425 -1.72 -4.57 44.69
N LYS A 426 -0.76 -4.73 45.59
CA LYS A 426 -0.13 -3.61 46.32
C LYS A 426 1.05 -2.98 45.55
N LYS A 427 1.37 -3.49 44.33
CA LYS A 427 2.45 -2.94 43.51
C LYS A 427 1.97 -1.69 42.76
N GLN A 428 2.91 -0.80 42.47
CA GLN A 428 2.68 0.40 41.64
C GLN A 428 2.12 0.02 40.27
N LEU A 429 1.28 0.88 39.70
CA LEU A 429 0.61 0.65 38.41
C LEU A 429 1.63 0.44 37.30
N SER A 430 2.74 1.20 37.29
CA SER A 430 3.81 1.04 36.29
C SER A 430 4.54 -0.32 36.33
N THR A 431 4.37 -1.07 37.44
CA THR A 431 4.96 -2.41 37.60
C THR A 431 4.00 -3.52 37.15
N ILE A 432 2.69 -3.28 37.22
CA ILE A 432 1.66 -4.28 36.95
C ILE A 432 1.26 -4.27 35.48
N LEU A 433 1.16 -3.11 34.88
CA LEU A 433 0.76 -3.00 33.48
C LEU A 433 1.80 -3.65 32.57
N PRO A 434 1.38 -4.43 31.55
CA PRO A 434 2.27 -5.05 30.57
C PRO A 434 2.75 -4.01 29.54
N LEU A 435 3.21 -2.86 30.01
CA LEU A 435 3.66 -1.72 29.24
C LEU A 435 5.09 -1.35 29.61
N PRO A 436 5.87 -0.76 28.71
CA PRO A 436 7.15 -0.18 29.07
C PRO A 436 6.97 0.83 30.21
N ARG A 437 7.76 0.70 31.28
CA ARG A 437 7.66 1.59 32.45
C ARG A 437 7.72 3.06 32.07
N ARG A 438 8.60 3.42 31.11
CA ARG A 438 8.70 4.81 30.58
C ARG A 438 7.37 5.30 30.00
N PHE A 439 6.63 4.44 29.28
CA PHE A 439 5.33 4.80 28.74
C PHE A 439 4.31 5.05 29.87
N THR A 440 4.22 4.11 30.82
CA THR A 440 3.25 4.23 31.92
C THR A 440 3.49 5.47 32.75
N LEU A 441 4.75 5.76 33.13
CA LEU A 441 5.09 6.94 33.91
C LEU A 441 4.78 8.24 33.15
N GLU A 442 5.06 8.29 31.86
CA GLU A 442 4.79 9.48 31.05
C GLU A 442 3.28 9.68 30.82
N PHE A 443 2.52 8.58 30.64
CA PHE A 443 1.06 8.64 30.58
C PHE A 443 0.46 9.17 31.89
N LEU A 444 0.89 8.65 33.04
CA LEU A 444 0.44 9.11 34.35
C LEU A 444 0.77 10.60 34.55
N ARG A 445 2.00 11.01 34.22
CA ARG A 445 2.42 12.41 34.28
C ARG A 445 1.52 13.32 33.41
N ALA A 446 1.24 12.92 32.17
CA ALA A 446 0.38 13.66 31.24
C ALA A 446 -1.09 13.71 31.72
N ALA A 447 -1.53 12.70 32.47
CA ALA A 447 -2.87 12.64 33.08
C ALA A 447 -2.95 13.41 34.42
N GLY A 448 -1.82 13.96 34.94
CA GLY A 448 -1.75 14.60 36.26
C GLY A 448 -1.87 13.61 37.42
N LEU A 449 -1.36 12.36 37.24
CA LEU A 449 -1.45 11.29 38.23
C LEU A 449 -0.06 10.85 38.71
N GLY A 450 0.01 10.46 40.01
CA GLY A 450 1.16 9.78 40.58
C GLY A 450 1.13 8.26 40.29
N ASP A 451 2.30 7.60 40.34
CA ASP A 451 2.42 6.15 40.25
C ASP A 451 2.19 5.51 41.61
N LYS A 452 1.06 4.86 41.80
CA LYS A 452 0.64 4.21 43.06
C LYS A 452 -0.10 2.90 42.81
N PRO A 453 -0.38 2.06 43.80
CA PRO A 453 -1.20 0.87 43.65
C PRO A 453 -2.58 1.21 43.08
N TYR A 454 -3.10 0.33 42.19
CA TYR A 454 -4.36 0.58 41.47
C TYR A 454 -5.54 0.86 42.41
N GLY A 455 -5.61 0.16 43.57
CA GLY A 455 -6.67 0.32 44.56
C GLY A 455 -6.63 1.67 45.31
N GLU A 456 -5.57 2.44 45.19
CA GLU A 456 -5.41 3.75 45.86
C GLU A 456 -5.85 4.93 44.95
N TYR A 457 -6.21 4.65 43.70
CA TYR A 457 -6.74 5.70 42.82
C TYR A 457 -8.21 5.98 43.11
N LYS A 458 -8.56 7.29 43.12
CA LYS A 458 -9.93 7.75 43.21
C LYS A 458 -10.71 7.48 41.92
N ALA A 459 -12.03 7.60 41.94
CA ALA A 459 -12.90 7.32 40.80
C ALA A 459 -12.56 8.16 39.56
N ASP A 460 -12.31 9.46 39.74
CA ASP A 460 -11.89 10.38 38.66
C ASP A 460 -10.51 10.05 38.09
N GLU A 461 -9.58 9.59 38.95
CA GLU A 461 -8.26 9.13 38.53
C GLU A 461 -8.35 7.80 37.76
N LEU A 462 -9.24 6.88 38.17
CA LEU A 462 -9.49 5.61 37.48
C LEU A 462 -10.11 5.84 36.09
N GLU A 463 -10.99 6.83 35.93
CA GLU A 463 -11.50 7.22 34.61
C GLU A 463 -10.36 7.66 33.67
N LYS A 464 -9.39 8.45 34.18
CA LYS A 464 -8.20 8.82 33.39
C LYS A 464 -7.37 7.60 33.01
N ILE A 465 -7.18 6.64 33.92
CA ILE A 465 -6.44 5.40 33.69
C ILE A 465 -7.18 4.51 32.66
N SER A 466 -8.52 4.52 32.65
CA SER A 466 -9.30 3.76 31.67
C SER A 466 -9.00 4.12 30.21
N ARG A 467 -8.48 5.32 29.96
CA ARG A 467 -8.04 5.76 28.63
C ARG A 467 -6.91 4.88 28.05
N LEU A 468 -6.14 4.15 28.88
CA LEU A 468 -5.16 3.18 28.39
C LEU A 468 -5.78 2.07 27.54
N PHE A 469 -7.07 1.76 27.75
CA PHE A 469 -7.80 0.71 27.05
C PHE A 469 -8.62 1.23 25.85
N CYS A 470 -8.88 2.53 25.82
CA CYS A 470 -9.60 3.19 24.72
C CYS A 470 -9.13 4.66 24.58
N TYR A 471 -7.87 4.85 24.17
CA TYR A 471 -7.31 6.17 23.94
C TYR A 471 -7.82 6.74 22.62
N LYS A 472 -8.57 7.82 22.68
CA LYS A 472 -9.10 8.54 21.52
C LYS A 472 -8.02 9.43 20.94
N PHE A 473 -7.38 9.02 19.87
CA PHE A 473 -6.34 9.76 19.16
C PHE A 473 -6.91 10.41 17.92
N ALA A 474 -6.72 11.73 17.77
CA ALA A 474 -7.09 12.47 16.58
C ALA A 474 -5.82 12.80 15.76
N PRO A 475 -5.47 12.02 14.73
CA PRO A 475 -4.32 12.36 13.92
C PRO A 475 -4.45 13.77 13.33
N ALA A 476 -3.42 14.62 13.48
CA ALA A 476 -3.34 15.90 12.78
C ALA A 476 -3.13 15.69 11.27
N GLY A 477 -2.59 14.55 10.88
CA GLY A 477 -2.33 14.13 9.51
C GLY A 477 -1.44 12.90 9.49
N THR A 478 -0.74 12.71 8.37
CA THR A 478 0.24 11.64 8.19
C THR A 478 1.64 12.23 8.00
N PHE A 479 2.68 11.38 8.04
CA PHE A 479 4.05 11.82 7.74
C PHE A 479 4.29 12.12 6.25
N GLY A 480 3.24 12.05 5.41
CA GLY A 480 3.29 12.37 3.98
C GLY A 480 3.93 11.30 3.10
N PHE A 481 3.98 11.58 1.78
CA PHE A 481 4.51 10.65 0.78
C PHE A 481 6.00 10.31 0.97
N GLU A 482 6.78 11.20 1.57
CA GLU A 482 8.22 10.99 1.82
C GLU A 482 8.50 9.88 2.84
N ARG A 483 7.51 9.53 3.65
CA ARG A 483 7.60 8.50 4.70
C ARG A 483 6.59 7.37 4.52
N ALA A 484 5.79 7.43 3.46
CA ALA A 484 4.80 6.40 3.15
C ALA A 484 5.46 5.22 2.44
N GLU A 485 5.17 3.99 2.87
CA GLU A 485 5.63 2.78 2.17
C GLU A 485 5.05 2.69 0.77
N VAL A 486 3.77 3.08 0.61
CA VAL A 486 3.00 2.97 -0.63
C VAL A 486 2.05 4.15 -0.82
N THR A 487 1.55 4.30 -2.05
CA THR A 487 0.49 5.22 -2.43
C THR A 487 -0.83 4.48 -2.50
N LYS A 488 -1.89 4.98 -1.87
CA LYS A 488 -3.28 4.54 -2.10
C LYS A 488 -3.98 5.46 -3.10
N GLY A 489 -5.00 4.94 -3.78
CA GLY A 489 -5.53 5.53 -5.01
C GLY A 489 -4.71 5.09 -6.22
N GLY A 490 -4.98 5.63 -7.38
CA GLY A 490 -4.27 5.28 -8.61
C GLY A 490 -5.20 5.07 -9.79
N VAL A 491 -4.68 4.45 -10.84
CA VAL A 491 -5.42 4.12 -12.07
C VAL A 491 -6.60 3.23 -11.73
N ASP A 492 -7.80 3.64 -12.16
CA ASP A 492 -9.03 2.91 -11.87
C ASP A 492 -9.05 1.57 -12.58
N THR A 493 -9.39 0.52 -11.83
CA THR A 493 -9.40 -0.86 -12.33
C THR A 493 -10.63 -1.19 -13.16
N ASP A 494 -11.72 -0.41 -13.08
CA ASP A 494 -12.94 -0.60 -13.87
C ASP A 494 -12.69 -0.40 -15.38
N ALA A 495 -11.67 0.39 -15.73
CA ALA A 495 -11.25 0.60 -17.11
C ALA A 495 -10.32 -0.51 -17.66
N LEU A 496 -10.01 -1.53 -16.86
CA LEU A 496 -9.02 -2.56 -17.19
C LEU A 496 -9.64 -3.95 -17.27
N ASP A 497 -9.08 -4.77 -18.13
CA ASP A 497 -9.40 -6.20 -18.20
C ASP A 497 -8.65 -7.01 -17.09
N ALA A 498 -8.95 -8.29 -16.97
CA ALA A 498 -8.35 -9.21 -16.00
C ALA A 498 -6.82 -9.38 -16.13
N ASN A 499 -6.21 -8.88 -17.21
CA ASN A 499 -4.77 -8.90 -17.46
C ASN A 499 -4.15 -7.49 -17.42
N CYS A 500 -4.81 -6.55 -16.76
CA CYS A 500 -4.39 -5.16 -16.63
C CYS A 500 -4.34 -4.36 -17.95
N GLY A 501 -5.00 -4.82 -19.00
CA GLY A 501 -5.11 -4.13 -20.29
C GLY A 501 -6.21 -3.08 -20.26
N HIS A 502 -5.96 -1.90 -20.85
CA HIS A 502 -6.98 -0.87 -20.98
C HIS A 502 -8.04 -1.28 -22.01
N ASN A 503 -9.31 -1.25 -21.62
CA ASN A 503 -10.43 -1.68 -22.47
C ASN A 503 -10.60 -0.79 -23.73
N GLY A 504 -10.31 0.51 -23.60
CA GLY A 504 -10.46 1.48 -24.69
C GLY A 504 -9.23 1.64 -25.61
N THR A 505 -8.05 1.17 -25.21
CA THR A 505 -6.82 1.35 -26.00
C THR A 505 -6.06 0.03 -26.10
N ARG A 506 -6.15 -0.60 -27.25
CA ARG A 506 -5.46 -1.86 -27.51
C ARG A 506 -3.95 -1.71 -27.34
N GLY A 507 -3.34 -2.63 -26.57
CA GLY A 507 -1.90 -2.69 -26.35
C GLY A 507 -1.38 -1.80 -25.21
N LEU A 508 -2.25 -1.06 -24.50
CA LEU A 508 -1.90 -0.28 -23.30
C LEU A 508 -2.23 -1.09 -22.05
N TYR A 509 -1.28 -1.16 -21.11
CA TYR A 509 -1.39 -1.91 -19.86
C TYR A 509 -0.90 -1.09 -18.68
N PHE A 510 -1.53 -1.24 -17.50
CA PHE A 510 -1.09 -0.63 -16.25
C PHE A 510 -0.87 -1.73 -15.21
N ILE A 511 0.33 -1.81 -14.60
CA ILE A 511 0.68 -2.90 -13.68
C ILE A 511 1.37 -2.42 -12.40
N GLY A 512 1.08 -3.11 -11.30
CA GLY A 512 1.69 -2.85 -10.00
C GLY A 512 1.11 -1.63 -9.27
N GLU A 513 1.92 -0.89 -8.51
CA GLU A 513 1.50 0.15 -7.58
C GLU A 513 0.85 1.40 -8.26
N VAL A 514 0.93 1.52 -9.58
CA VAL A 514 0.22 2.59 -10.31
C VAL A 514 -1.31 2.39 -10.27
N LEU A 515 -1.78 1.17 -10.03
CA LEU A 515 -3.18 0.81 -9.95
C LEU A 515 -3.82 1.26 -8.64
N ASN A 516 -5.14 1.50 -8.66
CA ASN A 516 -5.95 1.75 -7.46
C ASN A 516 -6.13 0.48 -6.62
N VAL A 517 -5.02 -0.18 -6.29
CA VAL A 517 -4.95 -1.37 -5.44
C VAL A 517 -3.78 -1.21 -4.47
N THR A 518 -4.06 -1.32 -3.17
CA THR A 518 -3.03 -1.14 -2.15
C THR A 518 -3.10 -2.26 -1.11
N GLY A 519 -2.05 -3.04 -0.99
CA GLY A 519 -1.92 -4.11 -0.01
C GLY A 519 -1.58 -3.60 1.38
N MET A 520 -1.97 -4.36 2.40
CA MET A 520 -1.53 -4.16 3.79
C MET A 520 -0.01 -4.29 3.90
N LEU A 521 0.53 -3.90 5.06
CA LEU A 521 1.94 -4.14 5.39
C LEU A 521 2.18 -5.65 5.52
N GLY A 522 3.23 -6.17 4.84
CA GLY A 522 3.58 -7.57 4.99
C GLY A 522 3.88 -8.35 3.71
N GLY A 523 4.44 -7.72 2.68
CA GLY A 523 4.82 -8.36 1.42
C GLY A 523 3.73 -8.37 0.35
N TYR A 524 2.54 -7.89 0.69
CA TYR A 524 1.39 -7.87 -0.22
C TYR A 524 1.60 -6.99 -1.45
N ASN A 525 2.18 -5.80 -1.30
CA ASN A 525 2.38 -4.86 -2.42
C ASN A 525 3.40 -5.36 -3.45
N LEU A 526 4.51 -5.98 -3.01
CA LEU A 526 5.45 -6.62 -3.93
C LEU A 526 4.83 -7.83 -4.61
N HIS A 527 4.10 -8.66 -3.86
CA HIS A 527 3.39 -9.81 -4.42
C HIS A 527 2.40 -9.39 -5.51
N PHE A 528 1.59 -8.35 -5.26
CA PHE A 528 0.63 -7.83 -6.25
C PHE A 528 1.33 -7.30 -7.51
N ALA A 529 2.45 -6.61 -7.36
CA ALA A 529 3.26 -6.14 -8.49
C ALA A 529 3.77 -7.31 -9.35
N PHE A 530 4.22 -8.40 -8.72
CA PHE A 530 4.64 -9.63 -9.41
C PHE A 530 3.46 -10.35 -10.06
N ALA A 531 2.30 -10.41 -9.40
CA ALA A 531 1.11 -11.06 -9.91
C ALA A 531 0.55 -10.35 -11.16
N CYS A 532 0.46 -9.01 -11.15
CA CYS A 532 0.10 -8.23 -12.35
C CYS A 532 1.06 -8.53 -13.51
N ALA A 533 2.37 -8.50 -13.22
CA ALA A 533 3.39 -8.75 -14.23
C ALA A 533 3.35 -10.19 -14.79
N ALA A 534 3.11 -11.19 -13.93
CA ALA A 534 2.96 -12.59 -14.33
C ALA A 534 1.75 -12.80 -15.24
N ASN A 535 0.59 -12.21 -14.87
CA ASN A 535 -0.62 -12.28 -15.69
C ASN A 535 -0.42 -11.66 -17.08
N LEU A 536 0.18 -10.48 -17.12
CA LEU A 536 0.47 -9.81 -18.38
C LEU A 536 1.50 -10.59 -19.20
N ALA A 537 2.56 -11.12 -18.58
CA ALA A 537 3.54 -11.95 -19.29
C ALA A 537 2.90 -13.20 -19.90
N LYS A 538 2.02 -13.90 -19.16
CA LYS A 538 1.28 -15.05 -19.66
C LYS A 538 0.47 -14.70 -20.92
N ARG A 539 -0.29 -13.58 -20.87
CA ARG A 539 -1.05 -13.07 -22.02
C ARG A 539 -0.16 -12.74 -23.21
N LEU A 540 0.95 -12.03 -22.97
CA LEU A 540 1.84 -11.59 -24.04
C LEU A 540 2.66 -12.73 -24.65
N ASN A 541 2.94 -13.80 -23.91
CA ASN A 541 3.65 -14.99 -24.39
C ASN A 541 2.74 -16.02 -25.06
N ALA A 542 1.41 -15.98 -24.83
CA ALA A 542 0.48 -16.87 -25.50
C ALA A 542 0.70 -16.75 -27.01
N ARG A 543 1.07 -17.87 -27.67
CA ARG A 543 1.12 -17.95 -29.12
C ARG A 543 -0.29 -17.72 -29.63
N ARG A 544 -0.45 -16.92 -30.67
CA ARG A 544 -1.66 -16.96 -31.46
C ARG A 544 -1.78 -18.40 -31.98
N THR A 545 -2.65 -19.21 -31.43
CA THR A 545 -3.14 -20.40 -32.10
C THR A 545 -3.88 -19.86 -33.31
N CYS A 546 -3.25 -20.01 -34.49
CA CYS A 546 -3.97 -19.92 -35.73
C CYS A 546 -5.05 -21.02 -35.67
N LEU A 547 -6.29 -20.67 -35.44
CA LEU A 547 -7.45 -21.41 -35.86
C LEU A 547 -7.55 -21.24 -37.39
N ALA A 548 -6.62 -21.92 -38.11
CA ALA A 548 -6.81 -22.35 -39.44
C ALA A 548 -6.95 -23.87 -39.30
N ASP A 549 -8.20 -24.31 -39.19
CA ASP A 549 -8.70 -25.65 -39.58
C ASP A 549 -10.05 -25.82 -38.87
N TYR A 550 -11.10 -25.36 -39.52
CA TYR A 550 -12.40 -25.97 -39.77
C TYR A 550 -13.30 -24.98 -40.49
#